data_6a613385d222e8e84459e48c0c647a8f
#
_entry.id   6a613385d222e8e84459e48c0c647a8f
#
_cell.length_a   1.000
_cell.length_b   1.000
_cell.length_c   1.000
_cell.angle_alpha   90.00
_cell.angle_beta   90.00
_cell.angle_gamma   90.00
#
_symmetry.space_group_name_H-M   'P 1'
#
loop_
_entity.id
_entity.type
_entity.pdbx_description
1 polymer ?
#
loop_
_entity_poly.entity_id
_entity_poly.type
_entity_poly.pdbx_seq_one_letter_code
_entity_poly.pdbx_strand_id
1 'polypeptide(L)'
;MVELRGPVTIPPAVQREAGPGGAPISRIDIDLDALGRNARTLGAMAAPAALSAAVKKDGYGLGAVPIAHRLVKSGARMLCVYTPDEAERLVAGAIQAPILILMPVWELSRTDALYRAAVAGRLHLTIHEKDQFEAVAKLGRTFGMRMPVQLYLDTGMSRGGLSPAQFAAVLRSAADRQYVQVSGVYTHFASADSDPEQTRQQFDRLQAVLEEHAEAMPSDAIVHASATTGV
;
A
#
# COMPACT_ATOMS: atom_id res chain seq x y z
N MET A 1 -11.83 -10.94 -18.28
CA MET A 1 -12.29 -9.70 -18.94
C MET A 1 -13.58 -9.27 -18.26
N VAL A 2 -13.53 -8.27 -17.36
CA VAL A 2 -14.71 -7.75 -16.65
C VAL A 2 -15.28 -6.62 -17.50
N GLU A 3 -16.47 -6.84 -18.04
CA GLU A 3 -17.19 -5.88 -18.87
C GLU A 3 -17.79 -4.79 -17.98
N LEU A 4 -17.32 -3.55 -18.12
CA LEU A 4 -17.86 -2.39 -17.40
C LEU A 4 -19.12 -1.91 -18.13
N ARG A 5 -20.30 -2.08 -17.54
CA ARG A 5 -21.58 -1.58 -18.08
C ARG A 5 -22.21 -0.57 -17.14
N GLY A 6 -22.50 0.63 -17.65
CA GLY A 6 -23.35 1.67 -17.07
C GLY A 6 -22.66 3.04 -16.90
N PRO A 7 -23.32 4.15 -17.25
CA PRO A 7 -22.75 5.49 -17.15
C PRO A 7 -22.70 5.97 -15.70
N VAL A 8 -21.59 6.58 -15.30
CA VAL A 8 -21.41 7.20 -14.00
C VAL A 8 -20.85 8.60 -14.14
N THR A 9 -21.46 9.54 -13.45
CA THR A 9 -21.10 10.96 -13.47
C THR A 9 -20.05 11.24 -12.39
N ILE A 10 -18.90 11.78 -12.77
CA ILE A 10 -17.87 12.25 -11.84
C ILE A 10 -18.35 13.56 -11.18
N PRO A 11 -18.24 13.72 -9.83
CA PRO A 11 -18.52 14.99 -9.19
C PRO A 11 -17.63 16.12 -9.73
N PRO A 12 -18.07 17.39 -9.70
CA PRO A 12 -17.44 18.54 -10.39
C PRO A 12 -15.99 18.84 -9.99
N ALA A 13 -15.45 18.26 -8.94
CA ALA A 13 -14.08 18.53 -8.45
C ALA A 13 -12.94 18.02 -9.34
N VAL A 14 -13.24 17.30 -10.43
CA VAL A 14 -12.24 16.81 -11.41
C VAL A 14 -12.45 17.44 -12.78
N GLN A 15 -13.12 18.56 -12.88
CA GLN A 15 -13.17 19.32 -14.12
C GLN A 15 -11.79 19.96 -14.38
N ARG A 16 -11.01 19.38 -15.27
CA ARG A 16 -9.95 20.13 -15.96
C ARG A 16 -10.64 21.23 -16.74
N GLU A 17 -10.24 22.47 -16.50
CA GLU A 17 -10.77 23.62 -17.21
C GLU A 17 -10.71 23.35 -18.72
N ALA A 18 -11.86 23.47 -19.38
CA ALA A 18 -11.92 23.46 -20.83
C ALA A 18 -11.13 24.68 -21.34
N GLY A 19 -10.22 24.50 -22.27
CA GLY A 19 -9.59 25.60 -22.98
C GLY A 19 -10.67 26.50 -23.63
N PRO A 20 -10.37 27.74 -23.98
CA PRO A 20 -11.34 28.70 -24.44
C PRO A 20 -12.09 28.17 -25.66
N GLY A 21 -13.35 27.82 -25.50
CA GLY A 21 -14.33 27.65 -26.57
C GLY A 21 -14.70 26.26 -27.05
N GLY A 22 -14.31 25.15 -26.37
CA GLY A 22 -14.62 23.81 -26.88
C GLY A 22 -15.24 22.86 -25.83
N ALA A 23 -16.21 22.06 -26.26
CA ALA A 23 -16.61 20.87 -25.51
C ALA A 23 -15.41 19.90 -25.34
N PRO A 24 -15.29 19.16 -24.23
CA PRO A 24 -14.18 18.24 -24.04
C PRO A 24 -14.15 17.20 -25.18
N ILE A 25 -12.96 16.99 -25.77
CA ILE A 25 -12.76 16.06 -26.89
C ILE A 25 -13.03 14.61 -26.49
N SER A 26 -12.88 14.30 -25.17
CA SER A 26 -13.18 13.01 -24.60
C SER A 26 -13.66 13.13 -23.16
N ARG A 27 -14.50 12.19 -22.74
CA ARG A 27 -15.00 12.08 -21.36
C ARG A 27 -14.80 10.63 -20.89
N ILE A 28 -14.38 10.46 -19.64
CA ILE A 28 -14.30 9.17 -18.97
C ILE A 28 -15.30 9.19 -17.81
N ASP A 29 -16.27 8.30 -17.82
CA ASP A 29 -17.22 8.10 -16.74
C ASP A 29 -16.80 6.88 -15.91
N ILE A 30 -16.69 7.04 -14.57
CA ILE A 30 -16.23 6.01 -13.65
C ILE A 30 -17.38 5.53 -12.78
N ASP A 31 -17.74 4.24 -12.87
CA ASP A 31 -18.74 3.61 -12.02
C ASP A 31 -18.14 3.23 -10.65
N LEU A 32 -18.27 4.13 -9.67
CA LEU A 32 -17.84 3.86 -8.29
C LEU A 32 -18.64 2.75 -7.62
N ASP A 33 -19.87 2.46 -8.05
CA ASP A 33 -20.66 1.36 -7.51
C ASP A 33 -20.15 0.02 -8.04
N ALA A 34 -19.77 -0.05 -9.30
CA ALA A 34 -19.09 -1.22 -9.87
C ALA A 34 -17.75 -1.47 -9.15
N LEU A 35 -16.94 -0.42 -8.94
CA LEU A 35 -15.72 -0.52 -8.17
C LEU A 35 -15.98 -1.09 -6.76
N GLY A 36 -16.99 -0.59 -6.07
CA GLY A 36 -17.38 -1.07 -4.76
C GLY A 36 -17.86 -2.52 -4.75
N ARG A 37 -18.59 -2.97 -5.80
CA ARG A 37 -18.97 -4.39 -5.96
C ARG A 37 -17.73 -5.26 -6.16
N ASN A 38 -16.82 -4.86 -7.05
CA ASN A 38 -15.57 -5.58 -7.30
C ASN A 38 -14.72 -5.71 -6.04
N ALA A 39 -14.57 -4.63 -5.27
CA ALA A 39 -13.83 -4.66 -4.00
C ALA A 39 -14.44 -5.65 -3.00
N ARG A 40 -15.77 -5.69 -2.87
CA ARG A 40 -16.43 -6.67 -2.00
C ARG A 40 -16.26 -8.10 -2.48
N THR A 41 -16.32 -8.33 -3.79
CA THR A 41 -16.10 -9.66 -4.39
C THR A 41 -14.70 -10.15 -4.10
N LEU A 42 -13.66 -9.32 -4.36
CA LEU A 42 -12.27 -9.67 -4.06
C LEU A 42 -12.06 -9.89 -2.54
N GLY A 43 -12.63 -9.04 -1.70
CA GLY A 43 -12.58 -9.22 -0.25
C GLY A 43 -13.24 -10.51 0.23
N ALA A 44 -14.33 -10.95 -0.41
CA ALA A 44 -14.97 -12.22 -0.10
C ALA A 44 -14.13 -13.42 -0.57
N MET A 45 -13.47 -13.32 -1.73
CA MET A 45 -12.56 -14.37 -2.23
C MET A 45 -11.33 -14.52 -1.35
N ALA A 46 -10.80 -13.41 -0.86
CA ALA A 46 -9.61 -13.40 0.00
C ALA A 46 -9.90 -13.80 1.47
N ALA A 47 -11.16 -13.92 1.86
CA ALA A 47 -11.51 -14.20 3.26
C ALA A 47 -10.82 -15.46 3.80
N PRO A 48 -10.30 -15.46 5.04
CA PRO A 48 -10.47 -14.44 6.09
C PRO A 48 -9.52 -13.23 5.97
N ALA A 49 -8.66 -13.16 4.95
CA ALA A 49 -7.76 -12.03 4.76
C ALA A 49 -8.51 -10.73 4.41
N ALA A 50 -7.92 -9.61 4.77
CA ALA A 50 -8.48 -8.29 4.47
C ALA A 50 -7.93 -7.72 3.16
N LEU A 51 -8.74 -6.92 2.47
CA LEU A 51 -8.33 -6.26 1.25
C LEU A 51 -7.43 -5.04 1.55
N SER A 52 -6.25 -5.03 0.93
CA SER A 52 -5.38 -3.86 0.81
C SER A 52 -5.39 -3.38 -0.64
N ALA A 53 -5.73 -2.13 -0.87
CA ALA A 53 -6.01 -1.65 -2.22
C ALA A 53 -4.97 -0.65 -2.72
N ALA A 54 -4.36 -0.92 -3.89
CA ALA A 54 -3.44 0.00 -4.54
C ALA A 54 -4.19 1.09 -5.31
N VAL A 55 -3.92 2.36 -4.97
CA VAL A 55 -4.52 3.55 -5.59
C VAL A 55 -3.47 4.54 -6.09
N LYS A 56 -2.26 4.04 -6.35
CA LYS A 56 -1.13 4.81 -6.91
C LYS A 56 -1.46 5.39 -8.29
N LYS A 57 -0.64 6.35 -8.73
CA LYS A 57 -0.83 7.04 -10.04
C LYS A 57 -2.22 7.63 -10.20
N ASP A 58 -2.65 8.34 -9.13
CA ASP A 58 -3.97 8.97 -9.06
C ASP A 58 -5.12 7.96 -9.29
N GLY A 59 -5.07 6.79 -8.60
CA GLY A 59 -6.02 5.71 -8.80
C GLY A 59 -5.94 5.12 -10.20
N TYR A 60 -4.73 4.98 -10.75
CA TYR A 60 -4.45 4.58 -12.15
C TYR A 60 -5.08 5.55 -13.17
N GLY A 61 -5.07 6.85 -12.86
CA GLY A 61 -5.61 7.90 -13.71
C GLY A 61 -7.11 8.15 -13.56
N LEU A 62 -7.75 7.46 -12.63
CA LEU A 62 -9.21 7.54 -12.43
C LEU A 62 -9.62 8.45 -11.27
N GLY A 63 -8.65 9.11 -10.59
CA GLY A 63 -8.88 9.98 -9.44
C GLY A 63 -8.80 9.22 -8.11
N ALA A 64 -7.65 9.33 -7.42
CA ALA A 64 -7.36 8.51 -6.23
C ALA A 64 -8.34 8.76 -5.08
N VAL A 65 -8.72 10.01 -4.79
CA VAL A 65 -9.51 10.33 -3.60
C VAL A 65 -10.92 9.73 -3.65
N PRO A 66 -11.76 9.93 -4.70
CA PRO A 66 -13.08 9.32 -4.76
C PRO A 66 -13.01 7.77 -4.80
N ILE A 67 -12.02 7.21 -5.48
CA ILE A 67 -11.77 5.77 -5.51
C ILE A 67 -11.41 5.26 -4.11
N ALA A 68 -10.50 5.92 -3.40
CA ALA A 68 -10.11 5.57 -2.04
C ALA A 68 -11.29 5.55 -1.07
N HIS A 69 -12.13 6.60 -1.09
CA HIS A 69 -13.35 6.64 -0.29
C HIS A 69 -14.28 5.46 -0.58
N ARG A 70 -14.47 5.14 -1.86
CA ARG A 70 -15.31 4.00 -2.27
C ARG A 70 -14.74 2.67 -1.81
N LEU A 71 -13.43 2.46 -1.97
CA LEU A 71 -12.74 1.22 -1.56
C LEU A 71 -12.81 1.01 -0.06
N VAL A 72 -12.52 2.05 0.74
CA VAL A 72 -12.63 2.00 2.21
C VAL A 72 -14.06 1.71 2.66
N LYS A 73 -15.06 2.37 2.06
CA LYS A 73 -16.49 2.09 2.32
C LYS A 73 -16.88 0.66 1.93
N SER A 74 -16.16 0.06 1.00
CA SER A 74 -16.41 -1.31 0.50
C SER A 74 -15.60 -2.39 1.22
N GLY A 75 -14.85 -2.02 2.29
CA GLY A 75 -14.17 -2.97 3.16
C GLY A 75 -12.65 -3.02 3.01
N ALA A 76 -12.04 -2.18 2.15
CA ALA A 76 -10.58 -2.08 2.12
C ALA A 76 -10.05 -1.58 3.46
N ARG A 77 -9.07 -2.29 4.03
CA ARG A 77 -8.50 -1.99 5.35
C ARG A 77 -7.25 -1.12 5.26
N MET A 78 -6.60 -1.10 4.12
CA MET A 78 -5.39 -0.31 3.85
C MET A 78 -5.41 0.17 2.41
N LEU A 79 -4.80 1.32 2.17
CA LEU A 79 -4.56 1.84 0.83
C LEU A 79 -3.06 1.90 0.57
N CYS A 80 -2.64 1.49 -0.62
CA CYS A 80 -1.24 1.51 -1.02
C CYS A 80 -1.05 2.55 -2.14
N VAL A 81 -0.09 3.44 -1.92
CA VAL A 81 0.35 4.43 -2.89
C VAL A 81 1.85 4.26 -3.17
N TYR A 82 2.36 4.87 -4.22
CA TYR A 82 3.77 4.72 -4.52
C TYR A 82 4.61 5.81 -3.85
N THR A 83 4.20 7.08 -3.93
CA THR A 83 4.97 8.23 -3.47
C THR A 83 4.36 8.91 -2.23
N PRO A 84 5.17 9.69 -1.47
CA PRO A 84 4.67 10.58 -0.41
C PRO A 84 3.60 11.56 -0.91
N ASP A 85 3.78 12.19 -2.07
CA ASP A 85 2.81 13.15 -2.64
C ASP A 85 1.45 12.51 -2.90
N GLU A 86 1.42 11.25 -3.32
CA GLU A 86 0.16 10.49 -3.48
C GLU A 86 -0.51 10.25 -2.11
N ALA A 87 0.28 9.94 -1.08
CA ALA A 87 -0.23 9.79 0.28
C ALA A 87 -0.77 11.12 0.83
N GLU A 88 -0.09 12.24 0.59
CA GLU A 88 -0.57 13.58 0.98
C GLU A 88 -1.92 13.92 0.37
N ARG A 89 -2.13 13.59 -0.89
CA ARG A 89 -3.43 13.80 -1.56
C ARG A 89 -4.54 13.00 -0.89
N LEU A 90 -4.28 11.76 -0.47
CA LEU A 90 -5.26 10.97 0.28
C LEU A 90 -5.55 11.56 1.66
N VAL A 91 -4.51 12.03 2.36
CA VAL A 91 -4.66 12.71 3.66
C VAL A 91 -5.45 14.01 3.51
N ALA A 92 -5.14 14.83 2.51
CA ALA A 92 -5.89 16.05 2.18
C ALA A 92 -7.35 15.75 1.77
N GLY A 93 -7.57 14.61 1.12
CA GLY A 93 -8.91 14.08 0.81
C GLY A 93 -9.64 13.46 1.99
N ALA A 94 -9.17 13.67 3.23
CA ALA A 94 -9.78 13.19 4.48
C ALA A 94 -9.91 11.65 4.58
N ILE A 95 -9.07 10.90 3.90
CA ILE A 95 -9.00 9.45 4.04
C ILE A 95 -8.48 9.10 5.44
N GLN A 96 -9.21 8.25 6.17
CA GLN A 96 -8.86 7.84 7.53
C GLN A 96 -8.23 6.43 7.60
N ALA A 97 -8.32 5.65 6.54
CA ALA A 97 -7.70 4.33 6.48
C ALA A 97 -6.17 4.44 6.54
N PRO A 98 -5.46 3.44 7.05
CA PRO A 98 -4.01 3.33 6.93
C PRO A 98 -3.54 3.44 5.48
N ILE A 99 -2.42 4.14 5.28
CA ILE A 99 -1.80 4.35 3.97
C ILE A 99 -0.39 3.79 4.01
N LEU A 100 -0.07 2.88 3.09
CA LEU A 100 1.25 2.33 2.88
C LEU A 100 1.91 3.03 1.69
N ILE A 101 3.07 3.65 1.92
CA ILE A 101 3.93 4.17 0.86
C ILE A 101 4.87 3.07 0.41
N LEU A 102 4.80 2.72 -0.89
CA LEU A 102 5.53 1.58 -1.45
C LEU A 102 6.96 1.89 -1.86
N MET A 103 7.29 3.16 -2.19
CA MET A 103 8.68 3.53 -2.50
C MET A 103 9.50 3.70 -1.22
N PRO A 104 10.84 3.58 -1.29
CA PRO A 104 11.70 3.91 -0.16
C PRO A 104 11.55 5.38 0.23
N VAL A 105 11.24 5.64 1.51
CA VAL A 105 11.20 6.99 2.10
C VAL A 105 12.33 7.10 3.09
N TRP A 106 13.16 8.14 2.93
CA TRP A 106 14.32 8.39 3.77
C TRP A 106 14.11 9.54 4.75
N GLU A 107 13.26 10.48 4.38
CA GLU A 107 13.03 11.72 5.09
C GLU A 107 11.56 12.10 5.08
N LEU A 108 11.09 12.66 6.18
CA LEU A 108 9.82 13.35 6.33
C LEU A 108 10.04 14.56 7.22
N SER A 109 9.34 15.65 6.96
CA SER A 109 9.39 16.85 7.80
C SER A 109 8.19 16.89 8.76
N ARG A 110 8.37 17.54 9.91
CA ARG A 110 7.25 17.84 10.84
C ARG A 110 6.23 18.82 10.25
N THR A 111 6.62 19.56 9.22
CA THR A 111 5.72 20.47 8.49
C THR A 111 4.88 19.76 7.44
N ASP A 112 5.24 18.52 7.10
CA ASP A 112 4.51 17.75 6.09
C ASP A 112 3.13 17.31 6.60
N ALA A 113 2.15 17.28 5.71
CA ALA A 113 0.82 16.76 6.03
C ALA A 113 0.88 15.30 6.52
N LEU A 114 1.85 14.53 6.04
CA LEU A 114 2.11 13.14 6.42
C LEU A 114 2.55 12.98 7.87
N TYR A 115 3.20 13.98 8.48
CA TYR A 115 3.59 13.92 9.89
C TYR A 115 2.39 13.63 10.80
N ARG A 116 1.26 14.31 10.59
CA ARG A 116 0.04 14.07 11.38
C ARG A 116 -0.53 12.67 11.17
N ALA A 117 -0.47 12.17 9.94
CA ALA A 117 -0.90 10.80 9.63
C ALA A 117 0.04 9.77 10.28
N ALA A 118 1.35 10.04 10.30
CA ALA A 118 2.34 9.20 10.98
C ALA A 118 2.10 9.16 12.50
N VAL A 119 1.93 10.32 13.16
CA VAL A 119 1.64 10.40 14.60
C VAL A 119 0.34 9.67 14.96
N ALA A 120 -0.65 9.69 14.08
CA ALA A 120 -1.89 8.94 14.24
C ALA A 120 -1.75 7.43 13.94
N GLY A 121 -0.55 6.92 13.65
CA GLY A 121 -0.31 5.51 13.31
C GLY A 121 -0.91 5.07 11.97
N ARG A 122 -1.29 6.02 11.12
CA ARG A 122 -1.97 5.74 9.84
C ARG A 122 -1.05 5.77 8.63
N LEU A 123 0.19 6.21 8.78
CA LEU A 123 1.19 6.21 7.72
C LEU A 123 2.17 5.06 7.97
N HIS A 124 2.23 4.12 7.05
CA HIS A 124 3.18 3.02 7.05
C HIS A 124 4.23 3.25 5.96
N LEU A 125 5.50 3.03 6.30
CA LEU A 125 6.60 3.13 5.36
C LEU A 125 7.12 1.75 4.99
N THR A 126 7.37 1.52 3.70
CA THR A 126 8.00 0.29 3.24
C THR A 126 9.50 0.32 3.48
N ILE A 127 10.05 -0.77 4.01
CA ILE A 127 11.50 -0.98 4.16
C ILE A 127 11.99 -1.90 3.06
N HIS A 128 12.91 -1.39 2.25
CA HIS A 128 13.54 -2.09 1.13
C HIS A 128 14.96 -2.52 1.45
N GLU A 129 15.63 -1.86 2.40
CA GLU A 129 17.02 -2.12 2.74
C GLU A 129 17.35 -1.67 4.17
N LYS A 130 18.47 -2.17 4.69
CA LYS A 130 18.87 -1.92 6.08
C LYS A 130 19.15 -0.44 6.37
N ASP A 131 19.82 0.24 5.47
CA ASP A 131 20.20 1.65 5.71
C ASP A 131 18.97 2.57 5.73
N GLN A 132 17.97 2.27 4.92
CA GLN A 132 16.67 2.93 5.00
C GLN A 132 15.98 2.66 6.35
N PHE A 133 16.04 1.43 6.86
CA PHE A 133 15.50 1.12 8.18
C PHE A 133 16.14 1.98 9.28
N GLU A 134 17.46 2.16 9.25
CA GLU A 134 18.16 3.03 10.20
C GLU A 134 17.75 4.51 10.05
N ALA A 135 17.55 4.98 8.81
CA ALA A 135 17.05 6.33 8.56
C ALA A 135 15.64 6.52 9.14
N VAL A 136 14.74 5.55 8.95
CA VAL A 136 13.38 5.58 9.51
C VAL A 136 13.39 5.50 11.04
N ALA A 137 14.30 4.73 11.64
CA ALA A 137 14.47 4.69 13.10
C ALA A 137 14.91 6.05 13.65
N LYS A 138 15.84 6.74 12.95
CA LYS A 138 16.24 8.12 13.28
C LYS A 138 15.07 9.09 13.15
N LEU A 139 14.25 8.93 12.12
CA LEU A 139 13.04 9.73 11.90
C LEU A 139 12.04 9.57 13.05
N GLY A 140 11.75 8.34 13.47
CA GLY A 140 10.90 8.04 14.61
C GLY A 140 11.41 8.68 15.90
N ARG A 141 12.73 8.63 16.14
CA ARG A 141 13.37 9.33 17.27
C ARG A 141 13.15 10.85 17.19
N THR A 142 13.35 11.44 16.01
CA THR A 142 13.15 12.89 15.79
C THR A 142 11.70 13.29 16.05
N PHE A 143 10.75 12.43 15.70
CA PHE A 143 9.34 12.69 15.92
C PHE A 143 8.85 12.31 17.32
N GLY A 144 9.64 11.56 18.09
CA GLY A 144 9.24 11.07 19.41
C GLY A 144 8.15 10.01 19.35
N MET A 145 8.11 9.21 18.29
CA MET A 145 7.09 8.20 18.06
C MET A 145 7.67 6.92 17.48
N ARG A 146 6.92 5.82 17.57
CA ARG A 146 7.22 4.60 16.84
C ARG A 146 6.68 4.71 15.42
N MET A 147 7.58 4.71 14.42
CA MET A 147 7.18 4.73 13.00
C MET A 147 6.68 3.37 12.58
N PRO A 148 5.43 3.25 12.11
CA PRO A 148 4.94 2.00 11.54
C PRO A 148 5.66 1.69 10.23
N VAL A 149 6.29 0.52 10.15
CA VAL A 149 6.96 0.07 8.94
C VAL A 149 6.43 -1.27 8.49
N GLN A 150 6.52 -1.52 7.19
CA GLN A 150 6.28 -2.83 6.61
C GLN A 150 7.52 -3.31 5.87
N LEU A 151 7.97 -4.52 6.18
CA LEU A 151 9.14 -5.10 5.57
C LEU A 151 8.76 -5.70 4.22
N TYR A 152 9.35 -5.19 3.15
CA TYR A 152 9.17 -5.77 1.81
C TYR A 152 10.19 -6.88 1.62
N LEU A 153 9.74 -8.13 1.57
CA LEU A 153 10.56 -9.29 1.28
C LEU A 153 10.58 -9.55 -0.22
N ASP A 154 11.76 -9.55 -0.83
CA ASP A 154 11.90 -9.98 -2.21
C ASP A 154 11.90 -11.51 -2.29
N THR A 155 10.82 -12.06 -2.79
CA THR A 155 10.65 -13.51 -3.01
C THR A 155 10.90 -13.93 -4.45
N GLY A 156 11.32 -12.99 -5.31
CA GLY A 156 11.66 -13.28 -6.70
C GLY A 156 11.18 -12.27 -7.73
N MET A 157 10.68 -11.11 -7.29
CA MET A 157 10.37 -9.99 -8.20
C MET A 157 11.63 -9.25 -8.63
N SER A 158 12.66 -9.22 -7.78
CA SER A 158 13.97 -8.58 -8.04
C SER A 158 13.90 -7.12 -8.48
N ARG A 159 12.90 -6.38 -7.96
CA ARG A 159 12.71 -4.95 -8.23
C ARG A 159 13.12 -4.09 -7.05
N GLY A 160 13.19 -4.66 -5.88
CA GLY A 160 13.51 -4.05 -4.59
C GLY A 160 13.04 -4.98 -3.49
N GLY A 161 13.26 -4.59 -2.24
CA GLY A 161 12.93 -5.41 -1.09
C GLY A 161 14.15 -6.07 -0.47
N LEU A 162 13.96 -6.55 0.73
CA LEU A 162 14.98 -7.24 1.53
C LEU A 162 15.17 -8.66 1.01
N SER A 163 16.41 -9.08 0.83
CA SER A 163 16.71 -10.52 0.74
C SER A 163 16.37 -11.20 2.07
N PRO A 164 16.22 -12.55 2.12
CA PRO A 164 15.98 -13.26 3.38
C PRO A 164 17.00 -12.93 4.48
N ALA A 165 18.28 -12.83 4.12
CA ALA A 165 19.34 -12.47 5.07
C ALA A 165 19.22 -11.04 5.59
N GLN A 166 18.87 -10.07 4.72
CA GLN A 166 18.64 -8.69 5.11
C GLN A 166 17.36 -8.57 5.96
N PHE A 167 16.30 -9.31 5.61
CA PHE A 167 15.06 -9.38 6.37
C PHE A 167 15.34 -9.83 7.82
N ALA A 168 16.07 -10.93 8.00
CA ALA A 168 16.46 -11.43 9.31
C ALA A 168 17.28 -10.40 10.10
N ALA A 169 18.20 -9.70 9.44
CA ALA A 169 19.03 -8.68 10.09
C ALA A 169 18.19 -7.47 10.53
N VAL A 170 17.27 -6.99 9.68
CA VAL A 170 16.37 -5.87 10.00
C VAL A 170 15.41 -6.26 11.12
N LEU A 171 14.83 -7.46 11.09
CA LEU A 171 13.89 -7.94 12.10
C LEU A 171 14.56 -8.03 13.49
N ARG A 172 15.76 -8.59 13.56
CA ARG A 172 16.56 -8.60 14.82
C ARG A 172 16.87 -7.18 15.31
N SER A 173 17.26 -6.28 14.39
CA SER A 173 17.53 -4.89 14.74
C SER A 173 16.26 -4.18 15.23
N ALA A 174 15.09 -4.51 14.70
CA ALA A 174 13.82 -3.89 15.07
C ALA A 174 13.39 -4.24 16.50
N ALA A 175 13.74 -5.43 17.02
CA ALA A 175 13.41 -5.86 18.37
C ALA A 175 13.94 -4.90 19.45
N ASP A 176 15.12 -4.32 19.21
CA ASP A 176 15.79 -3.39 20.13
C ASP A 176 15.47 -1.91 19.85
N ARG A 177 14.64 -1.62 18.84
CA ARG A 177 14.37 -0.24 18.39
C ARG A 177 13.08 0.31 18.96
N GLN A 178 13.21 1.21 19.91
CA GLN A 178 12.10 1.93 20.56
C GLN A 178 11.26 2.77 19.57
N TYR A 179 11.83 3.21 18.45
CA TYR A 179 11.24 4.20 17.55
C TYR A 179 10.77 3.64 16.21
N VAL A 180 10.74 2.31 16.07
CA VAL A 180 10.19 1.62 14.91
C VAL A 180 9.21 0.55 15.37
N GLN A 181 8.12 0.40 14.64
CA GLN A 181 7.17 -0.70 14.82
C GLN A 181 7.05 -1.47 13.51
N VAL A 182 7.50 -2.71 13.51
CA VAL A 182 7.22 -3.61 12.39
C VAL A 182 5.74 -3.97 12.44
N SER A 183 4.95 -3.32 11.59
CA SER A 183 3.49 -3.47 11.52
C SER A 183 3.06 -4.47 10.45
N GLY A 184 4.00 -4.94 9.64
CA GLY A 184 3.70 -5.95 8.63
C GLY A 184 4.90 -6.38 7.81
N VAL A 185 4.66 -7.46 7.07
CA VAL A 185 5.58 -8.02 6.07
C VAL A 185 4.80 -8.26 4.80
N TYR A 186 5.40 -7.97 3.66
CA TYR A 186 4.75 -8.28 2.40
C TYR A 186 5.73 -8.67 1.29
N THR A 187 5.18 -9.31 0.26
CA THR A 187 5.83 -9.52 -1.02
C THR A 187 4.93 -9.12 -2.17
N HIS A 188 5.52 -8.95 -3.35
CA HIS A 188 4.79 -8.71 -4.59
C HIS A 188 5.10 -9.81 -5.59
N PHE A 189 4.05 -10.41 -6.15
CA PHE A 189 4.20 -11.45 -7.15
C PHE A 189 4.57 -10.85 -8.51
N ALA A 190 5.55 -11.46 -9.16
CA ALA A 190 6.08 -10.97 -10.43
C ALA A 190 5.13 -11.22 -11.60
N SER A 191 4.47 -12.37 -11.61
CA SER A 191 3.73 -12.91 -12.77
C SER A 191 2.44 -13.61 -12.36
N ALA A 192 1.69 -13.02 -11.39
CA ALA A 192 0.47 -13.65 -10.87
C ALA A 192 -0.63 -13.84 -11.94
N ASP A 193 -0.55 -13.09 -13.03
CA ASP A 193 -1.48 -13.13 -14.17
C ASP A 193 -1.11 -14.17 -15.24
N SER A 194 0.14 -14.65 -15.25
CA SER A 194 0.68 -15.41 -16.38
C SER A 194 1.47 -16.66 -15.98
N ASP A 195 1.98 -16.74 -14.75
CA ASP A 195 2.77 -17.88 -14.26
C ASP A 195 2.35 -18.28 -12.83
N PRO A 196 1.38 -19.19 -12.71
CA PRO A 196 0.93 -19.68 -11.41
C PRO A 196 2.02 -20.45 -10.63
N GLU A 197 2.93 -21.13 -11.33
CA GLU A 197 4.01 -21.87 -10.68
C GLU A 197 5.04 -20.94 -10.04
N GLN A 198 5.48 -19.91 -10.75
CA GLN A 198 6.34 -18.88 -10.20
C GLN A 198 5.67 -18.18 -9.01
N THR A 199 4.36 -17.89 -9.12
CA THR A 199 3.58 -17.27 -8.05
C THR A 199 3.56 -18.15 -6.80
N ARG A 200 3.35 -19.46 -6.95
CA ARG A 200 3.40 -20.43 -5.85
C ARG A 200 4.79 -20.45 -5.20
N GLN A 201 5.83 -20.54 -6.00
CA GLN A 201 7.21 -20.53 -5.49
C GLN A 201 7.54 -19.25 -4.72
N GLN A 202 7.04 -18.08 -5.15
CA GLN A 202 7.20 -16.84 -4.40
C GLN A 202 6.44 -16.87 -3.07
N PHE A 203 5.24 -17.42 -3.06
CA PHE A 203 4.45 -17.59 -1.84
C PHE A 203 5.12 -18.57 -0.86
N ASP A 204 5.59 -19.71 -1.34
CA ASP A 204 6.29 -20.71 -0.51
C ASP A 204 7.57 -20.12 0.11
N ARG A 205 8.32 -19.30 -0.63
CA ARG A 205 9.48 -18.57 -0.08
C ARG A 205 9.08 -17.58 1.00
N LEU A 206 7.97 -16.85 0.81
CA LEU A 206 7.44 -15.96 1.86
C LEU A 206 7.13 -16.76 3.11
N GLN A 207 6.38 -17.86 2.99
CA GLN A 207 6.01 -18.70 4.13
C GLN A 207 7.23 -19.24 4.86
N ALA A 208 8.21 -19.80 4.13
CA ALA A 208 9.42 -20.34 4.72
C ALA A 208 10.19 -19.30 5.56
N VAL A 209 10.32 -18.06 5.05
CA VAL A 209 10.99 -16.98 5.80
C VAL A 209 10.19 -16.56 7.04
N LEU A 210 8.86 -16.52 6.93
CA LEU A 210 8.01 -16.18 8.07
C LEU A 210 8.04 -17.27 9.15
N GLU A 211 8.04 -18.54 8.77
CA GLU A 211 8.16 -19.69 9.69
C GLU A 211 9.54 -19.70 10.39
N GLU A 212 10.61 -19.48 9.64
CA GLU A 212 11.97 -19.39 10.20
C GLU A 212 12.12 -18.29 11.26
N HIS A 213 11.34 -17.21 11.13
CA HIS A 213 11.45 -16.04 12.01
C HIS A 213 10.20 -15.81 12.85
N ALA A 214 9.31 -16.80 13.00
CA ALA A 214 8.02 -16.65 13.67
C ALA A 214 8.14 -16.09 15.10
N GLU A 215 9.12 -16.52 15.88
CA GLU A 215 9.35 -16.06 17.25
C GLU A 215 9.78 -14.57 17.34
N ALA A 216 10.43 -14.07 16.29
CA ALA A 216 10.88 -12.67 16.24
C ALA A 216 9.85 -11.73 15.62
N MET A 217 8.81 -12.27 14.99
CA MET A 217 7.74 -11.47 14.39
C MET A 217 6.81 -10.92 15.47
N PRO A 218 6.45 -9.61 15.40
CA PRO A 218 5.39 -9.08 16.24
C PRO A 218 4.06 -9.81 15.99
N SER A 219 3.36 -10.17 17.06
CA SER A 219 2.11 -10.96 16.99
C SER A 219 0.96 -10.21 16.29
N ASP A 220 1.06 -8.87 16.19
CA ASP A 220 0.10 -7.99 15.55
C ASP A 220 0.54 -7.56 14.13
N ALA A 221 1.68 -8.06 13.66
CA ALA A 221 2.15 -7.75 12.32
C ALA A 221 1.27 -8.42 11.26
N ILE A 222 0.81 -7.62 10.30
CA ILE A 222 0.03 -8.14 9.16
C ILE A 222 0.96 -8.75 8.11
N VAL A 223 0.55 -9.86 7.54
CA VAL A 223 1.22 -10.45 6.37
C VAL A 223 0.33 -10.26 5.17
N HIS A 224 0.88 -9.69 4.11
CA HIS A 224 0.13 -9.57 2.86
C HIS A 224 1.00 -9.85 1.64
N ALA A 225 0.37 -10.37 0.63
CA ALA A 225 1.00 -10.66 -0.65
C ALA A 225 -0.01 -10.40 -1.74
N SER A 226 0.40 -10.28 -2.93
CA SER A 226 -0.42 -10.46 -4.12
C SER A 226 -0.20 -9.39 -5.20
N ALA A 227 -0.87 -9.62 -6.27
CA ALA A 227 -1.43 -8.73 -7.28
C ALA A 227 -2.91 -9.14 -7.41
N THR A 228 -3.74 -8.39 -8.14
CA THR A 228 -5.19 -8.67 -8.22
C THR A 228 -5.51 -10.10 -8.68
N THR A 229 -4.70 -10.67 -9.54
CA THR A 229 -4.85 -12.04 -10.08
C THR A 229 -4.23 -13.13 -9.20
N GLY A 230 -3.58 -12.77 -8.10
CA GLY A 230 -3.02 -13.70 -7.12
C GLY A 230 -3.90 -13.91 -5.88
N VAL A 231 -5.16 -13.50 -5.94
CA VAL A 231 -6.16 -13.65 -4.85
C VAL A 231 -6.83 -15.01 -4.94
#